data_530b3c8f98e7c2ecdedbe73abd1a7710
#
_entry.id   530b3c8f98e7c2ecdedbe73abd1a7710
#
_cell.length_a   1.000
_cell.length_b   1.000
_cell.length_c   1.000
_cell.angle_alpha   90.00
_cell.angle_beta   90.00
_cell.angle_gamma   90.00
#
_symmetry.space_group_name_H-M   'P 1'
#
loop_
_entity.id
_entity.type
_entity.pdbx_description
1 polymer ?
#
loop_
_entity_poly.entity_id
_entity_poly.type
_entity_poly.pdbx_seq_one_letter_code
_entity_poly.pdbx_strand_id
1 'polypeptide(L)'
;MRPVSCRQVEATIASSEAPEAPEAPAAPVSLPRHPVAAIVAVTVYDPDGDPNVLEGSAYRLDTMRRPATLTFEPGSLSASMTGVEIDFRAGFGPAGPDVPDTLRRAILTLVAHWYEFRGSYGPSEQPVSVPMAYSRLVRAWRRIGI
;
A
#
# COMPACT_ATOMS: atom_id res chain seq x y z
N MET A 1 -10.02 -13.46 -12.62
CA MET A 1 -9.56 -13.05 -11.29
C MET A 1 -9.65 -11.52 -11.22
N ARG A 2 -10.53 -10.97 -10.38
CA ARG A 2 -10.75 -9.51 -10.34
C ARG A 2 -9.58 -8.83 -9.62
N PRO A 3 -9.09 -7.66 -10.07
CA PRO A 3 -8.07 -6.92 -9.34
C PRO A 3 -8.62 -6.54 -7.96
N VAL A 4 -7.80 -6.74 -6.93
CA VAL A 4 -8.15 -6.34 -5.56
C VAL A 4 -8.10 -4.83 -5.51
N SER A 5 -9.29 -4.19 -5.48
CA SER A 5 -9.43 -2.77 -5.18
C SER A 5 -9.27 -2.61 -3.66
N CYS A 6 -8.19 -1.99 -3.22
CA CYS A 6 -8.05 -1.61 -1.82
C CYS A 6 -8.57 -0.18 -1.66
N ARG A 7 -9.69 -0.05 -0.96
CA ARG A 7 -10.22 1.20 -0.47
C ARG A 7 -9.68 1.48 0.92
N GLN A 8 -9.31 2.72 1.13
CA GLN A 8 -9.06 3.39 2.41
C GLN A 8 -7.62 3.48 2.92
N VAL A 9 -7.12 4.70 2.88
CA VAL A 9 -6.26 5.25 3.94
C VAL A 9 -6.85 6.60 4.33
N GLU A 10 -7.55 6.66 5.44
CA GLU A 10 -7.84 7.93 6.11
C GLU A 10 -6.54 8.40 6.77
N ALA A 11 -5.93 9.43 6.22
CA ALA A 11 -4.88 10.17 6.90
C ALA A 11 -5.55 11.39 7.57
N THR A 12 -5.86 11.28 8.85
CA THR A 12 -6.28 12.42 9.67
C THR A 12 -5.08 13.32 9.86
N ILE A 13 -5.05 14.46 9.19
CA ILE A 13 -4.07 15.51 9.44
C ILE A 13 -4.65 16.42 10.52
N ALA A 14 -4.02 16.41 11.72
CA ALA A 14 -4.42 17.27 12.83
C ALA A 14 -4.20 18.75 12.45
N SER A 15 -5.26 19.55 12.51
CA SER A 15 -5.23 21.00 12.39
C SER A 15 -4.45 21.61 13.54
N SER A 16 -3.33 22.30 13.25
CA SER A 16 -2.69 23.26 14.14
C SER A 16 -2.81 24.63 13.51
N GLU A 17 -3.56 25.51 14.17
CA GLU A 17 -3.75 26.91 13.84
C GLU A 17 -2.45 27.69 14.12
N ALA A 18 -1.82 28.23 13.08
CA ALA A 18 -0.74 29.21 13.19
C ALA A 18 -0.59 30.02 11.88
N PRO A 19 -0.06 31.28 11.91
CA PRO A 19 -0.24 32.29 10.89
C PRO A 19 0.50 31.96 9.59
N GLU A 20 -0.06 32.47 8.50
CA GLU A 20 0.36 32.48 7.11
C GLU A 20 1.88 32.60 6.90
N ALA A 21 2.52 31.45 6.79
CA ALA A 21 3.88 31.28 6.28
C ALA A 21 3.80 30.63 4.89
N PRO A 22 4.81 30.82 4.01
CA PRO A 22 4.76 30.26 2.65
C PRO A 22 4.48 28.76 2.72
N GLU A 23 3.44 28.37 2.01
CA GLU A 23 2.81 27.04 1.98
C GLU A 23 3.87 25.95 1.83
N ALA A 24 4.23 25.34 2.95
CA ALA A 24 5.14 24.21 2.96
C ALA A 24 4.49 23.06 2.17
N PRO A 25 5.23 22.34 1.31
CA PRO A 25 4.67 21.22 0.57
C PRO A 25 4.05 20.24 1.57
N ALA A 26 2.81 19.84 1.31
CA ALA A 26 2.10 18.90 2.15
C ALA A 26 2.97 17.65 2.37
N ALA A 27 3.02 17.15 3.62
CA ALA A 27 3.85 16.02 3.97
C ALA A 27 3.54 14.81 3.05
N PRO A 28 4.55 14.10 2.55
CA PRO A 28 4.35 12.97 1.65
C PRO A 28 3.56 11.85 2.34
N VAL A 29 2.53 11.34 1.66
CA VAL A 29 1.66 10.27 2.17
C VAL A 29 2.21 8.93 1.73
N SER A 30 2.48 8.05 2.70
CA SER A 30 2.94 6.67 2.44
C SER A 30 1.77 5.74 2.16
N LEU A 31 1.80 5.05 1.01
CA LEU A 31 0.76 4.10 0.64
C LEU A 31 1.04 2.72 1.29
N PRO A 32 0.06 2.16 2.04
CA PRO A 32 0.31 0.97 2.89
C PRO A 32 0.46 -0.34 2.11
N ARG A 33 0.06 -0.37 0.84
CA ARG A 33 0.13 -1.55 -0.03
C ARG A 33 1.11 -1.31 -1.16
N HIS A 34 1.88 -2.34 -1.51
CA HIS A 34 2.81 -2.29 -2.64
C HIS A 34 2.91 -3.65 -3.35
N PRO A 35 3.40 -3.68 -4.59
CA PRO A 35 3.69 -2.53 -5.43
C PRO A 35 2.42 -1.76 -5.82
N VAL A 36 2.52 -0.44 -5.89
CA VAL A 36 1.44 0.41 -6.40
C VAL A 36 1.54 0.43 -7.93
N ALA A 37 0.46 0.05 -8.60
CA ALA A 37 0.39 0.00 -10.05
C ALA A 37 -0.10 1.34 -10.63
N ALA A 38 -1.11 1.95 -10.02
CA ALA A 38 -1.66 3.23 -10.46
C ALA A 38 -2.50 3.88 -9.35
N ILE A 39 -2.57 5.20 -9.35
CA ILE A 39 -3.60 5.94 -8.62
C ILE A 39 -4.88 5.91 -9.47
N VAL A 40 -6.00 5.67 -8.85
CA VAL A 40 -7.33 5.66 -9.51
C VAL A 40 -7.99 7.03 -9.36
N ALA A 41 -8.02 7.54 -8.13
CA ALA A 41 -8.55 8.85 -7.80
C ALA A 41 -7.91 9.38 -6.51
N VAL A 42 -7.85 10.68 -6.38
CA VAL A 42 -7.51 11.38 -5.13
C VAL A 42 -8.64 12.35 -4.86
N THR A 43 -9.35 12.16 -3.77
CA THR A 43 -10.48 12.98 -3.37
C THR A 43 -10.14 13.75 -2.11
N VAL A 44 -10.37 15.04 -2.14
CA VAL A 44 -10.18 15.94 -1.00
C VAL A 44 -11.55 16.40 -0.52
N TYR A 45 -11.74 16.41 0.78
CA TYR A 45 -13.00 16.85 1.40
C TYR A 45 -12.82 18.25 1.96
N ASP A 46 -13.75 19.12 1.66
CA ASP A 46 -13.82 20.48 2.22
C ASP A 46 -14.36 20.46 3.67
N PRO A 47 -14.46 21.62 4.36
CA PRO A 47 -15.02 21.70 5.71
C PRO A 47 -16.47 21.26 5.84
N ASP A 48 -17.23 21.37 4.75
CA ASP A 48 -18.65 20.99 4.69
C ASP A 48 -18.82 19.49 4.40
N GLY A 49 -17.70 18.81 4.06
CA GLY A 49 -17.65 17.39 3.73
C GLY A 49 -17.91 17.08 2.26
N ASP A 50 -17.94 18.08 1.41
CA ASP A 50 -18.15 17.92 -0.02
C ASP A 50 -16.85 17.38 -0.70
N PRO A 51 -16.96 16.33 -1.54
CA PRO A 51 -15.83 15.71 -2.20
C PRO A 51 -15.39 16.49 -3.42
N ASN A 52 -14.10 16.77 -3.53
CA ASN A 52 -13.46 17.35 -4.71
C ASN A 52 -12.34 16.40 -5.21
N VAL A 53 -12.45 15.93 -6.45
CA VAL A 53 -11.48 15.05 -7.06
C VAL A 53 -10.34 15.86 -7.66
N LEU A 54 -9.11 15.58 -7.22
CA LEU A 54 -7.91 16.24 -7.72
C LEU A 54 -7.50 15.69 -9.09
N GLU A 55 -7.04 16.58 -9.95
CA GLU A 55 -6.43 16.18 -11.23
C GLU A 55 -5.06 15.51 -11.01
N GLY A 56 -4.66 14.66 -11.97
CA GLY A 56 -3.39 13.93 -11.90
C GLY A 56 -2.14 14.83 -11.89
N SER A 57 -2.26 16.09 -12.27
CA SER A 57 -1.21 17.12 -12.19
C SER A 57 -0.99 17.67 -10.79
N ALA A 58 -1.98 17.50 -9.89
CA ALA A 58 -1.95 18.01 -8.52
C ALA A 58 -1.11 17.18 -7.55
N TYR A 59 -0.64 15.99 -7.98
CA TYR A 59 0.14 15.10 -7.14
C TYR A 59 1.14 14.29 -7.95
N ARG A 60 2.17 13.78 -7.28
CA ARG A 60 3.21 12.91 -7.85
C ARG A 60 3.32 11.62 -7.06
N LEU A 61 3.26 10.49 -7.76
CA LEU A 61 3.49 9.16 -7.19
C LEU A 61 4.96 8.74 -7.36
N ASP A 62 5.64 8.46 -6.25
CA ASP A 62 6.97 7.82 -6.23
C ASP A 62 6.83 6.34 -5.89
N THR A 63 6.96 5.47 -6.89
CA THR A 63 6.92 4.01 -6.76
C THR A 63 8.30 3.39 -6.50
N MET A 64 9.37 4.18 -6.59
CA MET A 64 10.74 3.69 -6.36
C MET A 64 11.00 3.43 -4.87
N ARG A 65 10.26 4.12 -4.01
CA ARG A 65 10.30 3.93 -2.56
C ARG A 65 9.42 2.77 -2.12
N ARG A 66 9.74 2.18 -0.98
CA ARG A 66 8.94 1.14 -0.32
C ARG A 66 8.78 1.47 1.16
N PRO A 67 7.59 1.95 1.57
CA PRO A 67 6.34 2.09 0.82
C PRO A 67 6.41 3.17 -0.27
N ALA A 68 5.57 3.01 -1.31
CA ALA A 68 5.36 4.05 -2.32
C ALA A 68 4.80 5.32 -1.66
N THR A 69 5.16 6.47 -2.19
CA THR A 69 4.85 7.75 -1.57
C THR A 69 4.13 8.65 -2.57
N LEU A 70 3.04 9.26 -2.13
CA LEU A 70 2.32 10.29 -2.87
C LEU A 70 2.71 11.66 -2.30
N THR A 71 3.15 12.56 -3.15
CA THR A 71 3.48 13.94 -2.81
C THR A 71 2.54 14.87 -3.55
N PHE A 72 1.98 15.84 -2.87
CA PHE A 72 1.10 16.83 -3.46
C PHE A 72 1.90 18.02 -3.95
N GLU A 73 1.51 18.58 -5.08
CA GLU A 73 2.10 19.83 -5.59
C GLU A 73 1.68 21.01 -4.70
N PRO A 74 2.54 22.02 -4.53
CA PRO A 74 2.22 23.21 -3.74
C PRO A 74 0.92 23.87 -4.21
N GLY A 75 0.04 24.23 -3.28
CA GLY A 75 -1.24 24.85 -3.58
C GLY A 75 -2.34 23.90 -4.09
N SER A 76 -2.06 22.60 -4.25
CA SER A 76 -3.07 21.62 -4.67
C SER A 76 -4.03 21.21 -3.54
N LEU A 77 -3.63 21.42 -2.29
CA LEU A 77 -4.44 21.15 -1.11
C LEU A 77 -4.83 22.48 -0.44
N SER A 78 -6.11 22.63 -0.12
CA SER A 78 -6.58 23.78 0.67
C SER A 78 -6.21 23.60 2.14
N ALA A 79 -5.80 24.66 2.81
CA ALA A 79 -5.55 24.66 4.24
C ALA A 79 -6.80 24.33 5.08
N SER A 80 -7.99 24.52 4.50
CA SER A 80 -9.29 24.26 5.15
C SER A 80 -9.81 22.84 4.92
N MET A 81 -9.08 21.96 4.19
CA MET A 81 -9.55 20.59 3.96
C MET A 81 -9.65 19.79 5.26
N THR A 82 -10.64 18.88 5.31
CA THR A 82 -10.89 17.99 6.46
C THR A 82 -10.34 16.59 6.26
N GLY A 83 -10.09 16.16 5.01
CA GLY A 83 -9.55 14.83 4.74
C GLY A 83 -9.12 14.63 3.30
N VAL A 84 -8.31 13.60 3.08
CA VAL A 84 -7.87 13.14 1.76
C VAL A 84 -8.12 11.65 1.65
N GLU A 85 -8.84 11.22 0.61
CA GLU A 85 -9.03 9.81 0.26
C GLU A 85 -8.21 9.49 -1.00
N ILE A 86 -7.44 8.41 -0.95
CA ILE A 86 -6.59 8.00 -2.07
C ILE A 86 -7.00 6.59 -2.51
N ASP A 87 -7.64 6.49 -3.67
CA ASP A 87 -7.95 5.23 -4.32
C ASP A 87 -6.80 4.82 -5.24
N PHE A 88 -6.23 3.64 -5.01
CA PHE A 88 -5.12 3.15 -5.81
C PHE A 88 -5.21 1.64 -6.07
N ARG A 89 -4.59 1.19 -7.17
CA ARG A 89 -4.40 -0.22 -7.47
C ARG A 89 -3.04 -0.67 -6.94
N ALA A 90 -3.04 -1.78 -6.20
CA ALA A 90 -1.83 -2.42 -5.75
C ALA A 90 -1.78 -3.87 -6.24
N GLY A 91 -0.59 -4.33 -6.61
CA GLY A 91 -0.34 -5.68 -7.08
C GLY A 91 0.65 -5.71 -8.24
N PHE A 92 1.17 -6.90 -8.53
CA PHE A 92 2.17 -7.10 -9.59
C PHE A 92 1.56 -7.10 -11.00
N GLY A 93 0.25 -7.39 -11.12
CA GLY A 93 -0.44 -7.47 -12.38
C GLY A 93 -1.58 -8.50 -12.36
N PRO A 94 -2.34 -8.62 -13.47
CA PRO A 94 -3.49 -9.52 -13.57
C PRO A 94 -3.10 -10.98 -13.80
N ALA A 95 -1.87 -11.27 -14.23
CA ALA A 95 -1.43 -12.61 -14.61
C ALA A 95 -0.40 -13.18 -13.62
N GLY A 96 -0.33 -14.52 -13.53
CA GLY A 96 0.66 -15.20 -12.69
C GLY A 96 2.12 -14.87 -13.02
N PRO A 97 2.52 -14.73 -14.30
CA PRO A 97 3.87 -14.32 -14.68
C PRO A 97 4.29 -12.94 -14.19
N ASP A 98 3.34 -12.04 -13.90
CA ASP A 98 3.63 -10.70 -13.40
C ASP A 98 4.19 -10.74 -11.95
N VAL A 99 3.94 -11.84 -11.24
CA VAL A 99 4.48 -12.04 -9.91
C VAL A 99 5.95 -12.44 -10.00
N PRO A 100 6.88 -11.76 -9.29
CA PRO A 100 8.29 -12.10 -9.27
C PRO A 100 8.56 -13.57 -8.94
N ASP A 101 9.52 -14.19 -9.64
CA ASP A 101 9.86 -15.60 -9.49
C ASP A 101 10.21 -16.00 -8.05
N THR A 102 10.84 -15.10 -7.31
CA THR A 102 11.17 -15.32 -5.90
C THR A 102 9.92 -15.51 -5.04
N LEU A 103 8.86 -14.74 -5.29
CA LEU A 103 7.59 -14.89 -4.59
C LEU A 103 6.83 -16.13 -5.05
N ARG A 104 6.84 -16.44 -6.35
CA ARG A 104 6.26 -17.69 -6.86
C ARG A 104 6.93 -18.91 -6.24
N ARG A 105 8.26 -18.92 -6.19
CA ARG A 105 9.03 -19.99 -5.51
C ARG A 105 8.73 -20.06 -4.02
N ALA A 106 8.56 -18.93 -3.34
CA ALA A 106 8.19 -18.90 -1.93
C ALA A 106 6.83 -19.57 -1.69
N ILE A 107 5.84 -19.26 -2.53
CA ILE A 107 4.50 -19.86 -2.46
C ILE A 107 4.60 -21.39 -2.68
N LEU A 108 5.31 -21.84 -3.71
CA LEU A 108 5.49 -23.25 -4.00
C LEU A 108 6.20 -24.00 -2.84
N THR A 109 7.23 -23.38 -2.26
CA THR A 109 7.93 -23.94 -1.09
C THR A 109 6.98 -24.11 0.11
N LEU A 110 6.11 -23.13 0.35
CA LEU A 110 5.14 -23.19 1.43
C LEU A 110 4.07 -24.25 1.17
N VAL A 111 3.56 -24.33 -0.06
CA VAL A 111 2.59 -25.34 -0.47
C VAL A 111 3.17 -26.76 -0.33
N ALA A 112 4.40 -26.99 -0.81
CA ALA A 112 5.08 -28.26 -0.67
C ALA A 112 5.24 -28.67 0.80
N HIS A 113 5.66 -27.72 1.64
CA HIS A 113 5.79 -27.94 3.07
C HIS A 113 4.46 -28.38 3.70
N TRP A 114 3.38 -27.65 3.46
CA TRP A 114 2.06 -28.02 3.99
C TRP A 114 1.56 -29.35 3.43
N TYR A 115 1.86 -29.65 2.18
CA TYR A 115 1.48 -30.92 1.56
C TYR A 115 2.18 -32.12 2.24
N GLU A 116 3.47 -32.01 2.52
CA GLU A 116 4.25 -33.06 3.20
C GLU A 116 3.74 -33.30 4.63
N PHE A 117 3.40 -32.23 5.34
CA PHE A 117 2.98 -32.34 6.74
C PHE A 117 1.51 -32.69 6.95
N ARG A 118 0.65 -32.61 5.93
CA ARG A 118 -0.78 -32.87 6.05
C ARG A 118 -1.13 -34.31 6.51
N GLY A 119 -0.27 -35.27 6.25
CA GLY A 119 -0.51 -36.71 6.56
C GLY A 119 0.25 -37.24 7.75
N SER A 120 1.18 -36.44 8.29
CA SER A 120 2.09 -36.94 9.36
C SER A 120 1.70 -36.50 10.77
N TYR A 121 0.76 -35.54 10.87
CA TYR A 121 0.38 -34.93 12.15
C TYR A 121 -1.12 -34.80 12.28
N GLY A 122 -1.63 -34.98 13.51
CA GLY A 122 -3.00 -34.60 13.83
C GLY A 122 -3.21 -33.08 13.78
N PRO A 123 -4.47 -32.59 13.75
CA PRO A 123 -4.75 -31.17 13.66
C PRO A 123 -4.11 -30.31 14.77
N SER A 124 -3.87 -30.91 15.94
CA SER A 124 -3.25 -30.27 17.11
C SER A 124 -1.71 -30.38 17.12
N GLU A 125 -1.12 -31.15 16.24
CA GLU A 125 0.32 -31.44 16.21
C GLU A 125 1.01 -30.85 14.98
N GLN A 126 0.28 -30.19 14.10
CA GLN A 126 0.87 -29.56 12.92
C GLN A 126 1.87 -28.49 13.34
N PRO A 127 3.15 -28.60 12.91
CA PRO A 127 4.12 -27.57 13.23
C PRO A 127 3.72 -26.27 12.55
N VAL A 128 3.51 -25.23 13.34
CA VAL A 128 3.23 -23.84 12.87
C VAL A 128 4.47 -23.24 12.21
N SER A 129 5.54 -24.01 12.05
CA SER A 129 6.81 -23.52 11.52
C SER A 129 6.74 -23.26 10.01
N VAL A 130 7.15 -22.07 9.64
CA VAL A 130 7.33 -21.69 8.25
C VAL A 130 8.74 -22.08 7.81
N PRO A 131 8.93 -22.75 6.66
CA PRO A 131 10.26 -23.13 6.18
C PRO A 131 11.22 -21.95 6.11
N MET A 132 12.47 -22.13 6.56
CA MET A 132 13.47 -21.06 6.49
C MET A 132 13.71 -20.58 5.05
N ALA A 133 13.60 -21.49 4.07
CA ALA A 133 13.71 -21.17 2.64
C ALA A 133 12.63 -20.16 2.22
N TYR A 134 11.37 -20.35 2.66
CA TYR A 134 10.30 -19.38 2.41
C TYR A 134 10.65 -18.00 3.00
N SER A 135 11.08 -17.96 4.25
CA SER A 135 11.42 -16.72 4.96
C SER A 135 12.53 -15.95 4.25
N ARG A 136 13.52 -16.64 3.69
CA ARG A 136 14.60 -16.03 2.89
C ARG A 136 14.08 -15.43 1.58
N LEU A 137 13.22 -16.13 0.86
CA LEU A 137 12.66 -15.70 -0.42
C LEU A 137 11.76 -14.47 -0.27
N VAL A 138 10.97 -14.39 0.81
CA VAL A 138 10.06 -13.25 1.02
C VAL A 138 10.71 -12.05 1.72
N ARG A 139 11.93 -12.20 2.23
CA ARG A 139 12.60 -11.16 3.02
C ARG A 139 12.69 -9.81 2.32
N ALA A 140 13.01 -9.80 1.03
CA ALA A 140 13.11 -8.57 0.21
C ALA A 140 11.75 -7.88 -0.01
N TRP A 141 10.65 -8.60 0.23
CA TRP A 141 9.29 -8.13 0.00
C TRP A 141 8.54 -7.77 1.29
N ARG A 142 9.12 -8.12 2.44
CA ARG A 142 8.53 -7.75 3.74
C ARG A 142 8.71 -6.27 4.00
N ARG A 143 7.65 -5.65 4.47
CA ARG A 143 7.72 -4.29 5.02
C ARG A 143 8.48 -4.35 6.35
N ILE A 144 9.53 -3.56 6.47
CA ILE A 144 10.19 -3.32 7.76
C ILE A 144 9.41 -2.18 8.39
N GLY A 145 8.54 -2.50 9.35
CA GLY A 145 7.93 -1.51 10.23
C GLY A 145 8.90 -1.25 11.39
N ILE A 146 9.20 0.01 11.61
CA ILE A 146 9.86 0.50 12.83
C ILE A 146 8.75 1.06 13.71
#